data_738f35c770a143ff3915286a07232a56
#
_entry.id   738f35c770a143ff3915286a07232a56
#
_cell.length_a   1.000
_cell.length_b   1.000
_cell.length_c   1.000
_cell.angle_alpha   90.00
_cell.angle_beta   90.00
_cell.angle_gamma   90.00
#
_symmetry.space_group_name_H-M   'P 1'
#
loop_
_entity.id
_entity.type
_entity.pdbx_description
1 polymer ?
#
loop_
_entity_poly.entity_id
_entity_poly.type
_entity_poly.pdbx_seq_one_letter_code
_entity_poly.pdbx_strand_id
1 'polypeptide(L)' 'MAPLDFSAAFLQAKDGKKIQRAGWNGKGLFVMAQYPDENSKMGNPYLYIDAHALGGEANPWVPSQTDLFATDWSVVEES' A
#
# COMPACT_ATOMS: atom_id res chain seq x y z
N MET A 1 -8.71 0.74 15.69
CA MET A 1 -8.63 -0.57 15.04
C MET A 1 -7.28 -1.22 15.38
N ALA A 2 -7.29 -2.49 15.67
CA ALA A 2 -6.04 -3.18 16.01
C ALA A 2 -5.09 -3.19 14.81
N PRO A 3 -3.77 -3.05 15.04
CA PRO A 3 -2.79 -3.15 13.96
C PRO A 3 -2.85 -4.51 13.26
N LEU A 4 -2.52 -4.51 11.99
CA LEU A 4 -2.52 -5.71 11.16
C LEU A 4 -1.10 -6.16 10.87
N ASP A 5 -0.91 -7.45 10.64
CA ASP A 5 0.31 -7.93 10.02
C ASP A 5 0.23 -7.69 8.50
N PHE A 6 1.33 -7.93 7.79
CA PHE A 6 1.34 -7.68 6.36
C PHE A 6 0.35 -8.56 5.60
N SER A 7 0.19 -9.80 6.02
CA SER A 7 -0.75 -10.73 5.37
C SER A 7 -2.17 -10.16 5.38
N ALA A 8 -2.64 -9.71 6.55
CA ALA A 8 -3.97 -9.12 6.67
C ALA A 8 -4.07 -7.79 5.92
N ALA A 9 -3.03 -6.96 5.98
CA ALA A 9 -3.00 -5.69 5.24
C ALA A 9 -3.04 -5.92 3.73
N PHE A 10 -2.29 -6.90 3.24
CA PHE A 10 -2.26 -7.23 1.83
C PHE A 10 -3.65 -7.64 1.31
N LEU A 11 -4.38 -8.42 2.11
CA LEU A 11 -5.77 -8.77 1.76
C LEU A 11 -6.63 -7.51 1.60
N GLN A 12 -6.45 -6.52 2.46
CA GLN A 12 -7.18 -5.27 2.35
C GLN A 12 -6.78 -4.49 1.09
N ALA A 13 -5.48 -4.46 0.77
CA ALA A 13 -4.99 -3.80 -0.44
C ALA A 13 -5.56 -4.46 -1.69
N LYS A 14 -5.64 -5.79 -1.71
CA LYS A 14 -6.23 -6.52 -2.83
C LYS A 14 -7.71 -6.20 -3.01
N ASP A 15 -8.37 -5.79 -1.94
CA ASP A 15 -9.78 -5.38 -1.96
C ASP A 15 -9.96 -3.91 -2.34
N GLY A 16 -8.90 -3.24 -2.74
CA GLY A 16 -8.96 -1.85 -3.19
C GLY A 16 -8.73 -0.81 -2.12
N LYS A 17 -8.32 -1.22 -0.92
CA LYS A 17 -8.12 -0.28 0.19
C LYS A 17 -6.67 0.18 0.24
N LYS A 18 -6.47 1.37 0.80
CA LYS A 18 -5.14 1.93 1.03
C LYS A 18 -4.61 1.38 2.34
N ILE A 19 -3.35 0.95 2.35
CA ILE A 19 -2.70 0.45 3.58
C ILE A 19 -1.46 1.27 3.87
N GLN A 20 -1.08 1.34 5.14
CA GLN A 20 0.09 2.08 5.59
C GLN A 20 0.66 1.45 6.84
N ARG A 21 1.90 1.80 7.17
CA ARG A 21 2.54 1.40 8.42
C ARG A 21 2.68 2.61 9.34
N ALA A 22 2.44 2.38 10.64
CA ALA A 22 2.63 3.42 11.64
C ALA A 22 4.09 3.87 11.74
N GLY A 23 5.03 2.96 11.44
CA GLY A 23 6.46 3.25 11.52
C GLY A 23 7.03 4.02 10.35
N TRP A 24 6.25 4.32 9.32
CA TRP A 24 6.75 5.09 8.18
C TRP A 24 6.93 6.57 8.56
N ASN A 25 7.99 7.17 8.04
CA ASN A 25 8.35 8.55 8.36
C ASN A 25 7.54 9.61 7.65
N GLY A 26 6.75 9.26 6.67
CA GLY A 26 5.98 10.23 5.89
C GLY A 26 4.49 10.06 6.11
N LYS A 27 3.82 11.11 6.53
CA LYS A 27 2.36 11.11 6.61
C LYS A 27 1.78 11.20 5.21
N GLY A 28 0.74 10.44 4.96
CA GLY A 28 0.09 10.45 3.66
C GLY A 28 0.66 9.44 2.68
N LEU A 29 1.71 8.70 3.05
CA LEU A 29 2.16 7.57 2.27
C LEU A 29 1.17 6.42 2.41
N PHE A 30 0.85 5.79 1.30
CA PHE A 30 0.03 4.57 1.34
C PHE A 30 0.38 3.66 0.18
N VAL A 31 -0.01 2.40 0.32
CA VAL A 31 0.18 1.38 -0.71
C VAL A 31 -1.20 0.90 -1.13
N MET A 32 -1.39 0.72 -2.42
CA MET A 32 -2.61 0.14 -3.00
C MET A 32 -2.25 -0.89 -4.06
N ALA A 33 -3.19 -1.75 -4.38
CA ALA A 33 -3.06 -2.63 -5.53
C ALA A 33 -3.58 -1.93 -6.78
N GLN A 34 -2.83 -2.04 -7.87
CA GLN A 34 -3.27 -1.59 -9.19
C GLN A 34 -3.69 -2.82 -9.98
N TYR A 35 -4.91 -2.79 -10.48
CA TYR A 35 -5.44 -3.86 -11.33
C TYR A 35 -5.44 -3.36 -12.77
N PRO A 36 -4.56 -3.91 -13.63
CA PRO A 36 -4.51 -3.45 -15.02
C PRO A 36 -5.81 -3.74 -15.76
N ASP A 37 -6.17 -2.85 -16.67
CA ASP A 37 -7.27 -3.05 -17.60
C ASP A 37 -6.71 -3.20 -19.02
N GLU A 38 -7.58 -3.24 -20.01
CA GLU A 38 -7.17 -3.43 -21.40
C GLU A 38 -6.30 -2.29 -21.94
N ASN A 39 -6.31 -1.13 -21.30
CA ASN A 39 -5.53 0.03 -21.70
C ASN A 39 -4.22 0.16 -20.93
N SER A 40 -3.97 -0.75 -19.98
CA SER A 40 -2.77 -0.73 -19.16
C SER A 40 -1.60 -1.39 -19.87
N LYS A 41 -0.39 -0.89 -19.65
CA LYS A 41 0.82 -1.53 -20.17
C LYS A 41 1.18 -2.78 -19.38
N MET A 42 0.85 -2.81 -18.09
CA MET A 42 1.12 -3.94 -17.22
C MET A 42 0.03 -4.97 -17.37
N GLY A 43 0.41 -6.24 -17.48
CA GLY A 43 -0.56 -7.33 -17.66
C GLY A 43 -1.04 -7.98 -16.39
N ASN A 44 -0.37 -7.73 -15.26
CA ASN A 44 -0.69 -8.37 -13.98
C ASN A 44 -0.87 -7.33 -12.88
N PRO A 45 -1.69 -7.63 -11.87
CA PRO A 45 -1.82 -6.73 -10.73
C PRO A 45 -0.49 -6.53 -10.01
N TYR A 46 -0.32 -5.36 -9.41
CA TYR A 46 0.89 -5.05 -8.64
C TYR A 46 0.57 -4.02 -7.57
N LEU A 47 1.44 -3.96 -6.56
CA LEU A 47 1.34 -2.94 -5.53
C LEU A 47 2.10 -1.70 -5.97
N TYR A 48 1.59 -0.54 -5.58
CA TYR A 48 2.31 0.71 -5.76
C TYR A 48 2.24 1.53 -4.48
N ILE A 49 3.25 2.36 -4.27
CA ILE A 49 3.27 3.30 -3.16
C ILE A 49 2.98 4.70 -3.71
N ASP A 50 2.10 5.42 -3.04
CA ASP A 50 1.71 6.76 -3.44
C ASP A 50 2.32 7.76 -2.46
N ALA A 51 3.16 8.65 -2.98
CA ALA A 51 3.85 9.66 -2.19
C ALA A 51 3.41 11.08 -2.57
N HIS A 52 2.27 11.25 -3.25
CA HIS A 52 1.82 12.57 -3.69
C HIS A 52 1.67 13.56 -2.54
N ALA A 53 1.25 13.10 -1.37
CA ALA A 53 1.11 13.98 -0.20
C ALA A 53 2.44 14.58 0.25
N LEU A 54 3.57 13.98 -0.14
CA LEU A 54 4.91 14.47 0.19
C LEU A 54 5.58 15.15 -1.00
N GLY A 55 4.83 15.42 -2.07
CA GLY A 55 5.37 16.02 -3.28
C GLY A 55 6.02 15.04 -4.24
N GLY A 56 5.90 13.74 -3.96
CA GLY A 56 6.44 12.69 -4.83
C GLY A 56 5.41 12.14 -5.80
N GLU A 57 5.67 10.97 -6.32
CA GLU A 57 4.84 10.31 -7.31
C GLU A 57 4.46 8.90 -6.84
N ALA A 58 3.55 8.27 -7.56
CA ALA A 58 3.24 6.86 -7.36
C ALA A 58 4.27 6.02 -8.11
N ASN A 59 4.77 4.98 -7.46
CA ASN A 59 5.77 4.08 -8.04
C ASN A 59 5.43 2.64 -7.69
N PRO A 60 5.78 1.68 -8.57
CA PRO A 60 5.67 0.27 -8.18
C PRO A 60 6.42 0.03 -6.86
N TRP A 61 5.88 -0.82 -6.01
CA TRP A 61 6.41 -0.99 -4.67
C TRP A 61 6.66 -2.46 -4.37
N VAL A 62 7.83 -2.74 -3.80
CA VAL A 62 8.20 -4.07 -3.34
C VAL A 62 8.45 -3.96 -1.84
N PRO A 63 7.75 -4.76 -1.01
CA PRO A 63 7.96 -4.68 0.43
C PRO A 63 9.38 -5.15 0.80
N SER A 64 9.99 -4.43 1.74
CA SER A 64 11.25 -4.86 2.33
C SER A 64 11.01 -5.99 3.32
N GLN A 65 12.07 -6.63 3.78
CA GLN A 65 11.94 -7.66 4.83
C GLN A 65 11.28 -7.07 6.07
N THR A 66 11.65 -5.85 6.44
CA THR A 66 11.06 -5.16 7.58
C THR A 66 9.55 -4.98 7.38
N ASP A 67 9.13 -4.61 6.18
CA ASP A 67 7.71 -4.43 5.88
C ASP A 67 6.95 -5.75 5.98
N LEU A 68 7.53 -6.83 5.48
CA LEU A 68 6.88 -8.14 5.49
C LEU A 68 6.61 -8.66 6.89
N PHE A 69 7.52 -8.37 7.83
CA PHE A 69 7.40 -8.86 9.21
C PHE A 69 6.78 -7.85 10.16
N ALA A 70 6.45 -6.66 9.67
CA ALA A 70 5.86 -5.62 10.51
C ALA A 70 4.45 -6.00 10.95
N THR A 71 4.09 -5.55 12.14
CA THR A 71 2.75 -5.77 12.71
C THR A 71 2.04 -4.46 13.01
N ASP A 72 2.50 -3.37 12.39
CA ASP A 72 1.93 -2.03 12.58
C ASP A 72 1.20 -1.52 11.33
N TRP A 73 0.75 -2.43 10.48
CA TRP A 73 -0.03 -2.08 9.31
C TRP A 73 -1.46 -1.68 9.68
N SER A 74 -2.03 -0.77 8.93
CA SER A 74 -3.42 -0.37 9.10
C SER A 74 -4.03 0.04 7.77
N VAL A 75 -5.35 0.05 7.71
CA VAL A 75 -6.09 0.56 6.56
C VAL A 75 -6.24 2.07 6.74
N VAL A 76 -5.94 2.82 5.68
CA VAL A 76 -6.14 4.27 5.69
C VAL A 76 -7.65 4.51 5.53
N GLU A 77 -8.23 5.14 6.54
CA GLU A 77 -9.64 5.49 6.50
C GLU A 77 -9.80 6.77 5.70
N GLU A 78 -10.66 6.75 4.71
CA GLU A 78 -11.02 7.96 3.98
C GLU A 78 -12.25 8.58 4.62
N SER A 79 -12.11 9.82 5.00
CA SER A 79 -13.23 10.59 5.53
C SER A 79 -14.03 11.24 4.40
#